data_1a10260bd548ad25a1a4e57fcdfe1111
#
_entry.id   1a10260bd548ad25a1a4e57fcdfe1111
#
_cell.length_a   1.000
_cell.length_b   1.000
_cell.length_c   1.000
_cell.angle_alpha   90.00
_cell.angle_beta   90.00
_cell.angle_gamma   90.00
#
_symmetry.space_group_name_H-M   'P 1'
#
loop_
_entity.id
_entity.type
_entity.pdbx_description
1 polymer ?
#
loop_
_entity_poly.entity_id
_entity_poly.type
_entity_poly.pdbx_seq_one_letter_code
_entity_poly.pdbx_strand_id
1 'polypeptide(L)'
;MTPYQQSIEAAKSWKEAVEKMWQTQRSILKVSLIGLGLMIIAFALLFTGMMISSIDDLATLCLIFFFLFVVASCVFYIIAYVKQWTFFFDLKRWRNASPAALVGNIRILSICTLVTLIGAAASGVISGFTSIPYIGIIASVFSCIISTLLLAADIVTIVMFVKLKNAAEAPAKVQEGAKSIFLSYIVNYATAIIAAMFLGIALTTVIFNAIDNDYDYYNESYAYYDYDDDFDDALEDIFLSGMMEESLEDAYDDLTDSTLAAIAFIIAFITLFCGAIARIVLYYRGWWLISKSELPI
;
A
#
# COMPACT_ATOMS: atom_id res chain seq x y z
N MET A 1 -22.39 36.36 -29.23
CA MET A 1 -21.18 36.43 -28.40
C MET A 1 -19.98 36.74 -29.31
N THR A 2 -19.15 37.68 -28.94
CA THR A 2 -17.90 37.92 -29.66
C THR A 2 -16.88 36.82 -29.36
N PRO A 3 -15.93 36.51 -30.26
CA PRO A 3 -14.87 35.53 -29.99
C PRO A 3 -14.11 35.77 -28.68
N TYR A 4 -13.92 37.05 -28.33
CA TYR A 4 -13.30 37.48 -27.07
C TYR A 4 -14.13 37.11 -25.83
N GLN A 5 -15.46 37.26 -25.88
CA GLN A 5 -16.34 36.85 -24.79
C GLN A 5 -16.35 35.32 -24.61
N GLN A 6 -16.27 34.56 -25.70
CA GLN A 6 -16.17 33.10 -25.63
C GLN A 6 -14.87 32.64 -24.97
N SER A 7 -13.73 33.31 -25.25
CA SER A 7 -12.46 32.95 -24.61
C SER A 7 -12.45 33.26 -23.11
N ILE A 8 -13.06 34.35 -22.67
CA ILE A 8 -13.21 34.68 -21.24
C ILE A 8 -14.08 33.63 -20.51
N GLU A 9 -15.20 33.24 -21.09
CA GLU A 9 -16.07 32.24 -20.50
C GLU A 9 -15.40 30.86 -20.43
N ALA A 10 -14.65 30.48 -21.47
CA ALA A 10 -13.84 29.24 -21.45
C ALA A 10 -12.78 29.28 -20.35
N ALA A 11 -12.05 30.38 -20.20
CA ALA A 11 -11.04 30.53 -19.14
C ALA A 11 -11.67 30.48 -17.73
N LYS A 12 -12.85 31.08 -17.56
CA LYS A 12 -13.59 31.05 -16.30
C LYS A 12 -14.07 29.62 -15.96
N SER A 13 -14.66 28.93 -16.92
CA SER A 13 -15.15 27.55 -16.73
C SER A 13 -13.99 26.59 -16.44
N TRP A 14 -12.83 26.78 -17.07
CA TRP A 14 -11.61 26.03 -16.77
C TRP A 14 -11.19 26.24 -15.33
N LYS A 15 -11.05 27.49 -14.89
CA LYS A 15 -10.61 27.82 -13.54
C LYS A 15 -11.53 27.23 -12.48
N GLU A 16 -12.84 27.36 -12.66
CA GLU A 16 -13.84 26.77 -11.77
C GLU A 16 -13.72 25.22 -11.71
N ALA A 17 -13.51 24.57 -12.84
CA ALA A 17 -13.39 23.11 -12.91
C ALA A 17 -12.14 22.60 -12.17
N VAL A 18 -10.96 23.21 -12.41
CA VAL A 18 -9.71 22.77 -11.77
C VAL A 18 -9.67 23.10 -10.29
N GLU A 19 -10.26 24.23 -9.86
CA GLU A 19 -10.35 24.59 -8.46
C GLU A 19 -11.27 23.63 -7.69
N LYS A 20 -12.43 23.29 -8.26
CA LYS A 20 -13.35 22.32 -7.66
C LYS A 20 -12.72 20.93 -7.52
N MET A 21 -12.02 20.49 -8.57
CA MET A 21 -11.28 19.23 -8.55
C MET A 21 -10.24 19.21 -7.42
N TRP A 22 -9.50 20.31 -7.21
CA TRP A 22 -8.57 20.43 -6.09
C TRP A 22 -9.26 20.39 -4.73
N GLN A 23 -10.39 21.10 -4.56
CA GLN A 23 -11.16 21.07 -3.32
C GLN A 23 -11.61 19.66 -2.97
N THR A 24 -12.07 18.91 -3.97
CA THR A 24 -12.46 17.50 -3.80
C THR A 24 -11.25 16.63 -3.40
N GLN A 25 -10.12 16.76 -4.06
CA GLN A 25 -8.90 16.03 -3.72
C GLN A 25 -8.40 16.37 -2.31
N ARG A 26 -8.38 17.64 -1.94
CA ARG A 26 -8.02 18.08 -0.58
C ARG A 26 -8.98 17.49 0.47
N SER A 27 -10.26 17.36 0.16
CA SER A 27 -11.24 16.76 1.05
C SER A 27 -11.03 15.25 1.20
N ILE A 28 -10.71 14.54 0.11
CA ILE A 28 -10.36 13.12 0.14
C ILE A 28 -9.13 12.90 1.04
N LEU A 29 -8.07 13.71 0.87
CA LEU A 29 -6.88 13.62 1.70
C LEU A 29 -7.18 13.76 3.19
N LYS A 30 -7.95 14.80 3.57
CA LYS A 30 -8.30 15.03 4.97
C LYS A 30 -9.04 13.85 5.58
N VAL A 31 -10.04 13.35 4.88
CA VAL A 31 -10.86 12.22 5.33
C VAL A 31 -10.01 10.94 5.46
N SER A 32 -9.16 10.67 4.47
CA SER A 32 -8.26 9.51 4.49
C SER A 32 -7.23 9.59 5.63
N LEU A 33 -6.68 10.78 5.90
CA LEU A 33 -5.73 10.96 7.01
C LEU A 33 -6.40 10.77 8.38
N ILE A 34 -7.65 11.20 8.55
CA ILE A 34 -8.40 10.93 9.78
C ILE A 34 -8.62 9.42 9.94
N GLY A 35 -9.07 8.73 8.87
CA GLY A 35 -9.24 7.28 8.90
C GLY A 35 -7.94 6.54 9.24
N LEU A 36 -6.82 6.95 8.65
CA LEU A 36 -5.51 6.38 8.95
C LEU A 36 -5.10 6.62 10.42
N GLY A 37 -5.30 7.83 10.93
CA GLY A 37 -5.01 8.15 12.34
C GLY A 37 -5.81 7.29 13.31
N LEU A 38 -7.10 7.07 13.05
CA LEU A 38 -7.95 6.18 13.85
C LEU A 38 -7.47 4.74 13.80
N MET A 39 -7.01 4.25 12.63
CA MET A 39 -6.47 2.91 12.48
C MET A 39 -5.17 2.73 13.28
N ILE A 40 -4.27 3.72 13.25
CA ILE A 40 -3.03 3.69 14.05
C ILE A 40 -3.35 3.62 15.55
N ILE A 41 -4.33 4.42 16.02
CA ILE A 41 -4.76 4.39 17.42
C ILE A 41 -5.35 3.01 17.75
N ALA A 42 -6.17 2.42 16.86
CA ALA A 42 -6.72 1.09 17.04
C ALA A 42 -5.62 0.05 17.25
N PHE A 43 -4.62 0.00 16.36
CA PHE A 43 -3.50 -0.93 16.50
C PHE A 43 -2.67 -0.70 17.77
N ALA A 44 -2.45 0.55 18.18
CA ALA A 44 -1.78 0.86 19.43
C ALA A 44 -2.55 0.30 20.63
N LEU A 45 -3.88 0.42 20.64
CA LEU A 45 -4.73 -0.14 21.70
C LEU A 45 -4.71 -1.67 21.70
N LEU A 46 -4.75 -2.32 20.53
CA LEU A 46 -4.63 -3.77 20.41
C LEU A 46 -3.30 -4.27 21.01
N PHE A 47 -2.20 -3.62 20.62
CA PHE A 47 -0.87 -3.97 21.12
C PHE A 47 -0.75 -3.75 22.63
N THR A 48 -1.29 -2.64 23.14
CA THR A 48 -1.34 -2.36 24.57
C THR A 48 -2.15 -3.41 25.32
N GLY A 49 -3.32 -3.80 24.79
CA GLY A 49 -4.16 -4.85 25.38
C GLY A 49 -3.44 -6.20 25.45
N MET A 50 -2.68 -6.57 24.40
CA MET A 50 -1.87 -7.80 24.41
C MET A 50 -0.76 -7.77 25.47
N MET A 51 -0.10 -6.61 25.65
CA MET A 51 0.97 -6.47 26.65
C MET A 51 0.45 -6.48 28.11
N ILE A 52 -0.81 -6.10 28.34
CA ILE A 52 -1.43 -6.00 29.66
C ILE A 52 -2.39 -7.19 29.90
N SER A 53 -2.22 -8.29 29.18
CA SER A 53 -3.11 -9.46 29.23
C SER A 53 -3.27 -10.08 30.64
N SER A 54 -2.39 -9.72 31.60
CA SER A 54 -2.48 -10.14 33.00
C SER A 54 -3.62 -9.46 33.77
N ILE A 55 -4.26 -8.42 33.23
CA ILE A 55 -5.37 -7.67 33.84
C ILE A 55 -6.57 -7.77 32.90
N ASP A 56 -7.40 -8.81 33.08
CA ASP A 56 -8.49 -9.17 32.18
C ASP A 56 -9.46 -8.02 31.84
N ASP A 57 -9.83 -7.22 32.82
CA ASP A 57 -10.76 -6.10 32.61
C ASP A 57 -10.17 -5.00 31.71
N LEU A 58 -8.87 -4.70 31.87
CA LEU A 58 -8.20 -3.66 31.08
C LEU A 58 -7.91 -4.13 29.65
N ALA A 59 -7.52 -5.39 29.47
CA ALA A 59 -7.34 -6.00 28.17
C ALA A 59 -8.66 -6.00 27.38
N THR A 60 -9.76 -6.37 28.05
CA THR A 60 -11.11 -6.34 27.46
C THR A 60 -11.52 -4.93 27.03
N LEU A 61 -11.23 -3.92 27.85
CA LEU A 61 -11.52 -2.52 27.53
C LEU A 61 -10.73 -2.06 26.30
N CYS A 62 -9.43 -2.39 26.21
CA CYS A 62 -8.60 -2.11 25.05
C CYS A 62 -9.17 -2.75 23.78
N LEU A 63 -9.65 -3.98 23.87
CA LEU A 63 -10.25 -4.70 22.72
C LEU A 63 -11.56 -4.03 22.26
N ILE A 64 -12.42 -3.58 23.18
CA ILE A 64 -13.65 -2.85 22.85
C ILE A 64 -13.30 -1.55 22.10
N PHE A 65 -12.36 -0.76 22.62
CA PHE A 65 -11.94 0.47 21.95
C PHE A 65 -11.27 0.20 20.61
N PHE A 66 -10.47 -0.87 20.48
CA PHE A 66 -9.91 -1.29 19.19
C PHE A 66 -11.01 -1.47 18.15
N PHE A 67 -12.03 -2.27 18.43
CA PHE A 67 -13.14 -2.48 17.50
C PHE A 67 -13.88 -1.18 17.16
N LEU A 68 -14.12 -0.33 18.14
CA LEU A 68 -14.79 0.95 17.94
C LEU A 68 -13.98 1.87 17.00
N PHE A 69 -12.67 1.97 17.17
CA PHE A 69 -11.81 2.76 16.28
C PHE A 69 -11.65 2.15 14.89
N VAL A 70 -11.63 0.82 14.77
CA VAL A 70 -11.65 0.14 13.47
C VAL A 70 -12.93 0.46 12.71
N VAL A 71 -14.10 0.34 13.35
CA VAL A 71 -15.38 0.67 12.72
C VAL A 71 -15.43 2.15 12.31
N ALA A 72 -15.01 3.06 13.19
CA ALA A 72 -14.92 4.48 12.85
C ALA A 72 -13.99 4.73 11.65
N SER A 73 -12.81 4.11 11.61
CA SER A 73 -11.89 4.20 10.49
C SER A 73 -12.53 3.72 9.18
N CYS A 74 -13.24 2.59 9.19
CA CYS A 74 -13.97 2.08 8.03
C CYS A 74 -14.98 3.09 7.48
N VAL A 75 -15.72 3.78 8.36
CA VAL A 75 -16.66 4.82 7.95
C VAL A 75 -15.95 5.96 7.22
N PHE A 76 -14.79 6.42 7.71
CA PHE A 76 -14.01 7.45 7.04
C PHE A 76 -13.47 6.98 5.67
N TYR A 77 -13.05 5.73 5.52
CA TYR A 77 -12.65 5.18 4.23
C TYR A 77 -13.82 5.09 3.24
N ILE A 78 -15.02 4.74 3.70
CA ILE A 78 -16.23 4.75 2.86
C ILE A 78 -16.53 6.18 2.40
N ILE A 79 -16.46 7.18 3.29
CA ILE A 79 -16.65 8.59 2.93
C ILE A 79 -15.59 9.03 1.90
N ALA A 80 -14.32 8.65 2.09
CA ALA A 80 -13.26 8.95 1.14
C ALA A 80 -13.55 8.33 -0.24
N TYR A 81 -14.01 7.09 -0.27
CA TYR A 81 -14.41 6.39 -1.50
C TYR A 81 -15.57 7.10 -2.22
N VAL A 82 -16.61 7.49 -1.51
CA VAL A 82 -17.73 8.26 -2.08
C VAL A 82 -17.23 9.60 -2.67
N LYS A 83 -16.29 10.26 -2.00
CA LYS A 83 -15.66 11.49 -2.53
C LYS A 83 -14.81 11.25 -3.78
N GLN A 84 -14.24 10.07 -3.98
CA GLN A 84 -13.55 9.72 -5.23
C GLN A 84 -14.51 9.65 -6.42
N TRP A 85 -15.78 9.24 -6.21
CA TRP A 85 -16.82 9.36 -7.23
C TRP A 85 -17.10 10.83 -7.59
N THR A 86 -17.13 11.72 -6.60
CA THR A 86 -17.25 13.16 -6.86
C THR A 86 -16.07 13.67 -7.70
N PHE A 87 -14.85 13.24 -7.39
CA PHE A 87 -13.66 13.58 -8.18
C PHE A 87 -13.77 13.11 -9.66
N PHE A 88 -14.31 11.93 -9.91
CA PHE A 88 -14.58 11.47 -11.27
C PHE A 88 -15.52 12.40 -12.04
N PHE A 89 -16.56 12.92 -11.39
CA PHE A 89 -17.44 13.91 -12.02
C PHE A 89 -16.73 15.26 -12.24
N ASP A 90 -15.86 15.65 -11.34
CA ASP A 90 -15.06 16.88 -11.50
C ASP A 90 -14.04 16.75 -12.66
N LEU A 91 -13.46 15.56 -12.88
CA LEU A 91 -12.66 15.26 -14.07
C LEU A 91 -13.48 15.41 -15.37
N LYS A 92 -14.72 14.98 -15.39
CA LYS A 92 -15.62 15.21 -16.55
C LYS A 92 -15.88 16.69 -16.81
N ARG A 93 -16.05 17.47 -15.74
CA ARG A 93 -16.20 18.94 -15.87
C ARG A 93 -14.93 19.57 -16.42
N TRP A 94 -13.78 19.18 -15.89
CA TRP A 94 -12.48 19.65 -16.40
C TRP A 94 -12.31 19.30 -17.89
N ARG A 95 -12.63 18.08 -18.29
CA ARG A 95 -12.62 17.68 -19.70
C ARG A 95 -13.48 18.59 -20.57
N ASN A 96 -14.69 18.91 -20.13
CA ASN A 96 -15.62 19.74 -20.91
C ASN A 96 -15.18 21.22 -21.00
N ALA A 97 -14.42 21.69 -20.03
CA ALA A 97 -13.84 23.04 -20.00
C ALA A 97 -12.46 23.11 -20.67
N SER A 98 -11.92 21.99 -21.14
CA SER A 98 -10.55 21.88 -21.66
C SER A 98 -10.48 22.22 -23.15
N PRO A 99 -9.36 22.79 -23.64
CA PRO A 99 -9.08 22.92 -25.05
C PRO A 99 -9.13 21.58 -25.78
N ALA A 100 -9.52 21.58 -27.05
CA ALA A 100 -9.73 20.36 -27.86
C ALA A 100 -8.55 19.40 -27.83
N ALA A 101 -7.34 19.92 -27.82
CA ALA A 101 -6.10 19.12 -27.76
C ALA A 101 -5.92 18.32 -26.46
N LEU A 102 -6.45 18.80 -25.33
CA LEU A 102 -6.34 18.13 -24.03
C LEU A 102 -7.51 17.20 -23.72
N VAL A 103 -8.65 17.38 -24.39
CA VAL A 103 -9.88 16.62 -24.15
C VAL A 103 -9.64 15.11 -24.23
N GLY A 104 -8.87 14.64 -25.22
CA GLY A 104 -8.56 13.24 -25.41
C GLY A 104 -7.83 12.62 -24.20
N ASN A 105 -6.80 13.28 -23.72
CA ASN A 105 -5.99 12.82 -22.58
C ASN A 105 -6.81 12.79 -21.28
N ILE A 106 -7.60 13.84 -21.03
CA ILE A 106 -8.44 13.94 -19.83
C ILE A 106 -9.61 12.94 -19.89
N ARG A 107 -10.13 12.64 -21.09
CA ARG A 107 -11.15 11.60 -21.28
C ARG A 107 -10.62 10.22 -20.87
N ILE A 108 -9.44 9.86 -21.34
CA ILE A 108 -8.81 8.56 -20.99
C ILE A 108 -8.54 8.52 -19.48
N LEU A 109 -8.01 9.60 -18.89
CA LEU A 109 -7.80 9.71 -17.45
C LEU A 109 -9.09 9.50 -16.66
N SER A 110 -10.22 10.06 -17.13
CA SER A 110 -11.53 9.85 -16.50
C SER A 110 -11.98 8.40 -16.59
N ILE A 111 -11.72 7.70 -17.71
CA ILE A 111 -12.04 6.29 -17.87
C ILE A 111 -11.19 5.44 -16.93
N CYS A 112 -9.88 5.68 -16.86
CA CYS A 112 -8.98 4.98 -15.93
C CYS A 112 -9.43 5.17 -14.48
N THR A 113 -9.78 6.39 -14.07
CA THR A 113 -10.33 6.67 -12.73
C THR A 113 -11.60 5.87 -12.47
N LEU A 114 -12.50 5.75 -13.45
CA LEU A 114 -13.72 4.94 -13.31
C LEU A 114 -13.39 3.46 -13.16
N VAL A 115 -12.47 2.93 -13.96
CA VAL A 115 -12.01 1.52 -13.86
C VAL A 115 -11.41 1.26 -12.49
N THR A 116 -10.58 2.18 -11.98
CA THR A 116 -9.98 2.07 -10.65
C THR A 116 -11.05 2.07 -9.55
N LEU A 117 -12.06 2.93 -9.65
CA LEU A 117 -13.16 2.98 -8.67
C LEU A 117 -13.98 1.68 -8.65
N ILE A 118 -14.40 1.21 -9.83
CA ILE A 118 -15.18 -0.02 -9.92
C ILE A 118 -14.34 -1.23 -9.49
N GLY A 119 -13.09 -1.29 -9.95
CA GLY A 119 -12.17 -2.37 -9.61
C GLY A 119 -11.87 -2.43 -8.11
N ALA A 120 -11.68 -1.30 -7.44
CA ALA A 120 -11.48 -1.24 -5.99
C ALA A 120 -12.71 -1.75 -5.22
N ALA A 121 -13.93 -1.37 -5.63
CA ALA A 121 -15.15 -1.89 -5.03
C ALA A 121 -15.30 -3.40 -5.23
N ALA A 122 -15.09 -3.88 -6.46
CA ALA A 122 -15.17 -5.29 -6.79
C ALA A 122 -14.11 -6.12 -6.03
N SER A 123 -12.88 -5.62 -5.93
CA SER A 123 -11.81 -6.26 -5.15
C SER A 123 -12.18 -6.38 -3.67
N GLY A 124 -12.76 -5.32 -3.07
CA GLY A 124 -13.23 -5.35 -1.68
C GLY A 124 -14.33 -6.38 -1.43
N VAL A 125 -15.27 -6.53 -2.35
CA VAL A 125 -16.33 -7.55 -2.26
C VAL A 125 -15.75 -8.95 -2.41
N ILE A 126 -14.90 -9.17 -3.41
CA ILE A 126 -14.33 -10.50 -3.72
C ILE A 126 -13.39 -10.96 -2.60
N SER A 127 -12.63 -10.08 -1.97
CA SER A 127 -11.75 -10.43 -0.86
C SER A 127 -12.51 -11.03 0.33
N GLY A 128 -13.76 -10.64 0.55
CA GLY A 128 -14.63 -11.24 1.56
C GLY A 128 -15.00 -12.71 1.29
N PHE A 129 -14.94 -13.16 0.02
CA PHE A 129 -15.27 -14.54 -0.36
C PHE A 129 -14.05 -15.46 -0.43
N THR A 130 -12.82 -14.94 -0.36
CA THR A 130 -11.59 -15.75 -0.47
C THR A 130 -11.43 -16.73 0.69
N SER A 131 -11.99 -16.43 1.85
CA SER A 131 -11.94 -17.27 3.05
C SER A 131 -12.92 -18.46 3.03
N ILE A 132 -13.83 -18.54 2.05
CA ILE A 132 -14.83 -19.60 1.95
C ILE A 132 -14.26 -20.76 1.10
N PRO A 133 -14.17 -22.00 1.62
CA PRO A 133 -13.71 -23.17 0.85
C PRO A 133 -14.47 -23.31 -0.48
N TYR A 134 -13.82 -23.73 -1.56
CA TYR A 134 -14.30 -23.84 -2.93
C TYR A 134 -14.66 -22.51 -3.61
N ILE A 135 -15.38 -21.58 -2.96
CA ILE A 135 -15.66 -20.24 -3.49
C ILE A 135 -14.37 -19.42 -3.53
N GLY A 136 -13.47 -19.63 -2.56
CA GLY A 136 -12.18 -18.95 -2.47
C GLY A 136 -11.29 -19.13 -3.71
N ILE A 137 -11.30 -20.29 -4.35
CA ILE A 137 -10.56 -20.54 -5.61
C ILE A 137 -11.09 -19.65 -6.72
N ILE A 138 -12.40 -19.63 -6.89
CA ILE A 138 -13.07 -18.80 -7.91
C ILE A 138 -12.83 -17.31 -7.60
N ALA A 139 -12.99 -16.91 -6.35
CA ALA A 139 -12.75 -15.54 -5.89
C ALA A 139 -11.29 -15.11 -6.15
N SER A 140 -10.31 -15.99 -5.94
CA SER A 140 -8.90 -15.72 -6.22
C SER A 140 -8.61 -15.49 -7.70
N VAL A 141 -9.23 -16.27 -8.60
CA VAL A 141 -9.12 -16.06 -10.06
C VAL A 141 -9.71 -14.70 -10.46
N PHE A 142 -10.89 -14.34 -9.95
CA PHE A 142 -11.49 -13.03 -10.21
C PHE A 142 -10.65 -11.89 -9.61
N SER A 143 -10.08 -12.06 -8.43
CA SER A 143 -9.17 -11.10 -7.80
C SER A 143 -7.93 -10.85 -8.68
N CYS A 144 -7.34 -11.91 -9.26
CA CYS A 144 -6.22 -11.81 -10.18
C CYS A 144 -6.59 -11.00 -11.44
N ILE A 145 -7.76 -11.27 -12.03
CA ILE A 145 -8.26 -10.52 -13.21
C ILE A 145 -8.45 -9.05 -12.88
N ILE A 146 -9.08 -8.73 -11.75
CA ILE A 146 -9.32 -7.35 -11.32
C ILE A 146 -8.00 -6.64 -11.04
N SER A 147 -7.06 -7.29 -10.35
CA SER A 147 -5.73 -6.73 -10.08
C SER A 147 -4.97 -6.41 -11.36
N THR A 148 -5.07 -7.28 -12.37
CA THR A 148 -4.47 -7.05 -13.69
C THR A 148 -5.13 -5.84 -14.40
N LEU A 149 -6.46 -5.70 -14.33
CA LEU A 149 -7.16 -4.54 -14.89
C LEU A 149 -6.80 -3.24 -14.17
N LEU A 150 -6.66 -3.27 -12.85
CA LEU A 150 -6.21 -2.11 -12.05
C LEU A 150 -4.79 -1.71 -12.42
N LEU A 151 -3.88 -2.66 -12.55
CA LEU A 151 -2.51 -2.40 -13.00
C LEU A 151 -2.47 -1.79 -14.41
N ALA A 152 -3.27 -2.31 -15.33
CA ALA A 152 -3.40 -1.76 -16.67
C ALA A 152 -3.95 -0.31 -16.64
N ALA A 153 -4.95 -0.02 -15.81
CA ALA A 153 -5.49 1.33 -15.63
C ALA A 153 -4.44 2.29 -15.06
N ASP A 154 -3.63 1.85 -14.12
CA ASP A 154 -2.53 2.63 -13.56
C ASP A 154 -1.45 2.95 -14.60
N ILE A 155 -1.04 1.96 -15.41
CA ILE A 155 -0.06 2.16 -16.50
C ILE A 155 -0.60 3.18 -17.50
N VAL A 156 -1.86 3.06 -17.92
CA VAL A 156 -2.49 4.03 -18.84
C VAL A 156 -2.55 5.42 -18.20
N THR A 157 -2.87 5.51 -16.91
CA THR A 157 -2.87 6.77 -16.15
C THR A 157 -1.50 7.43 -16.16
N ILE A 158 -0.43 6.68 -15.92
CA ILE A 158 0.96 7.14 -16.01
C ILE A 158 1.27 7.70 -17.40
N VAL A 159 0.91 6.96 -18.46
CA VAL A 159 1.11 7.40 -19.85
C VAL A 159 0.35 8.69 -20.15
N MET A 160 -0.88 8.85 -19.61
CA MET A 160 -1.65 10.09 -19.79
C MET A 160 -1.00 11.28 -19.09
N PHE A 161 -0.44 11.11 -17.89
CA PHE A 161 0.30 12.19 -17.23
C PHE A 161 1.61 12.52 -17.95
N VAL A 162 2.30 11.55 -18.56
CA VAL A 162 3.44 11.84 -19.43
C VAL A 162 3.03 12.64 -20.66
N LYS A 163 1.90 12.31 -21.30
CA LYS A 163 1.37 13.08 -22.43
C LYS A 163 0.97 14.50 -22.01
N LEU A 164 0.30 14.65 -20.85
CA LEU A 164 -0.07 15.99 -20.34
C LEU A 164 1.15 16.85 -19.99
N LYS A 165 2.19 16.24 -19.41
CA LYS A 165 3.46 16.92 -19.10
C LYS A 165 4.15 17.45 -20.37
N ASN A 166 4.06 16.70 -21.48
CA ASN A 166 4.73 17.02 -22.74
C ASN A 166 3.82 17.77 -23.73
N ALA A 167 2.57 18.03 -23.38
CA ALA A 167 1.62 18.73 -24.26
C ALA A 167 1.98 20.21 -24.34
N ALA A 168 2.45 20.68 -25.52
CA ALA A 168 2.83 22.07 -25.74
C ALA A 168 1.66 23.06 -25.54
N GLU A 169 0.43 22.61 -25.76
CA GLU A 169 -0.80 23.39 -25.63
C GLU A 169 -1.34 23.45 -24.18
N ALA A 170 -0.77 22.65 -23.28
CA ALA A 170 -1.16 22.66 -21.88
C ALA A 170 -0.50 23.84 -21.15
N PRO A 171 -1.24 24.57 -20.28
CA PRO A 171 -0.65 25.58 -19.42
C PRO A 171 0.56 25.03 -18.64
N ALA A 172 1.61 25.84 -18.47
CA ALA A 172 2.86 25.42 -17.82
C ALA A 172 2.62 24.77 -16.43
N LYS A 173 1.68 25.28 -15.65
CA LYS A 173 1.31 24.71 -14.35
C LYS A 173 0.63 23.34 -14.46
N VAL A 174 -0.09 23.06 -15.55
CA VAL A 174 -0.64 21.72 -15.83
C VAL A 174 0.48 20.74 -16.14
N GLN A 175 1.46 21.15 -16.96
CA GLN A 175 2.63 20.32 -17.27
C GLN A 175 3.45 19.99 -16.02
N GLU A 176 3.70 21.00 -15.17
CA GLU A 176 4.43 20.85 -13.92
C GLU A 176 3.66 19.96 -12.91
N GLY A 177 2.35 20.16 -12.79
CA GLY A 177 1.47 19.32 -11.99
C GLY A 177 1.41 17.88 -12.48
N ALA A 178 1.28 17.68 -13.78
CA ALA A 178 1.32 16.35 -14.41
C ALA A 178 2.66 15.64 -14.17
N LYS A 179 3.80 16.37 -14.22
CA LYS A 179 5.12 15.85 -13.86
C LYS A 179 5.17 15.39 -12.41
N SER A 180 4.62 16.17 -11.48
CA SER A 180 4.60 15.83 -10.06
C SER A 180 3.75 14.58 -9.80
N ILE A 181 2.57 14.46 -10.42
CA ILE A 181 1.72 13.27 -10.31
C ILE A 181 2.42 12.06 -10.94
N PHE A 182 3.02 12.19 -12.10
CA PHE A 182 3.81 11.13 -12.72
C PHE A 182 4.91 10.61 -11.78
N LEU A 183 5.69 11.51 -11.17
CA LEU A 183 6.72 11.14 -10.21
C LEU A 183 6.14 10.43 -8.98
N SER A 184 4.93 10.76 -8.55
CA SER A 184 4.28 10.07 -7.43
C SER A 184 4.02 8.59 -7.73
N TYR A 185 3.65 8.25 -8.96
CA TYR A 185 3.50 6.86 -9.42
C TYR A 185 4.85 6.14 -9.48
N ILE A 186 5.90 6.79 -10.03
CA ILE A 186 7.26 6.22 -10.06
C ILE A 186 7.75 5.88 -8.65
N VAL A 187 7.61 6.82 -7.71
CA VAL A 187 7.99 6.60 -6.30
C VAL A 187 7.20 5.43 -5.72
N ASN A 188 5.89 5.36 -5.95
CA ASN A 188 5.06 4.27 -5.46
C ASN A 188 5.54 2.89 -5.93
N TYR A 189 5.80 2.73 -7.23
CA TYR A 189 6.26 1.45 -7.77
C TYR A 189 7.69 1.12 -7.36
N ALA A 190 8.60 2.10 -7.36
CA ALA A 190 9.97 1.90 -6.92
C ALA A 190 10.05 1.44 -5.45
N THR A 191 9.32 2.12 -4.57
CA THR A 191 9.29 1.74 -3.14
C THR A 191 8.60 0.39 -2.91
N ALA A 192 7.56 0.06 -3.67
CA ALA A 192 6.91 -1.25 -3.59
C ALA A 192 7.86 -2.39 -4.03
N ILE A 193 8.62 -2.20 -5.11
CA ILE A 193 9.60 -3.19 -5.58
C ILE A 193 10.72 -3.38 -4.54
N ILE A 194 11.29 -2.28 -4.04
CA ILE A 194 12.36 -2.34 -3.03
C ILE A 194 11.85 -3.04 -1.75
N ALA A 195 10.67 -2.67 -1.26
CA ALA A 195 10.09 -3.30 -0.09
C ALA A 195 9.78 -4.79 -0.32
N ALA A 196 9.29 -5.17 -1.50
CA ALA A 196 9.03 -6.56 -1.84
C ALA A 196 10.32 -7.39 -1.86
N MET A 197 11.46 -6.82 -2.30
CA MET A 197 12.76 -7.50 -2.25
C MET A 197 13.17 -7.78 -0.79
N PHE A 198 13.09 -6.80 0.10
CA PHE A 198 13.45 -6.98 1.50
C PHE A 198 12.48 -7.91 2.24
N LEU A 199 11.17 -7.82 1.97
CA LEU A 199 10.20 -8.77 2.50
C LEU A 199 10.45 -10.20 1.99
N GLY A 200 10.86 -10.34 0.73
CA GLY A 200 11.27 -11.62 0.15
C GLY A 200 12.46 -12.21 0.91
N ILE A 201 13.49 -11.42 1.18
CA ILE A 201 14.65 -11.85 1.97
C ILE A 201 14.21 -12.29 3.38
N ALA A 202 13.44 -11.44 4.08
CA ALA A 202 12.97 -11.76 5.42
C ALA A 202 12.14 -13.06 5.47
N LEU A 203 11.22 -13.23 4.51
CA LEU A 203 10.38 -14.43 4.44
C LEU A 203 11.20 -15.69 4.12
N THR A 204 12.16 -15.58 3.20
CA THR A 204 13.05 -16.68 2.81
C THR A 204 13.86 -17.14 4.02
N THR A 205 14.47 -16.23 4.77
CA THR A 205 15.23 -16.52 5.99
C THR A 205 14.34 -17.25 7.03
N VAL A 206 13.12 -16.76 7.29
CA VAL A 206 12.19 -17.39 8.23
C VAL A 206 11.79 -18.81 7.79
N ILE A 207 11.57 -19.02 6.48
CA ILE A 207 11.19 -20.33 5.96
C ILE A 207 12.35 -21.33 6.08
N PHE A 208 13.59 -20.90 5.74
CA PHE A 208 14.76 -21.78 5.87
C PHE A 208 14.98 -22.19 7.32
N ASN A 209 14.95 -21.26 8.27
CA ASN A 209 15.08 -21.56 9.69
C ASN A 209 13.98 -22.51 10.20
N ALA A 210 12.73 -22.36 9.72
CA ALA A 210 11.66 -23.27 10.08
C ALA A 210 11.87 -24.71 9.54
N ILE A 211 12.48 -24.82 8.36
CA ILE A 211 12.78 -26.13 7.75
C ILE A 211 13.95 -26.80 8.48
N ASP A 212 15.02 -26.08 8.79
CA ASP A 212 16.20 -26.62 9.48
C ASP A 212 15.82 -27.09 10.88
N ASN A 213 15.07 -26.34 11.65
CA ASN A 213 14.55 -26.74 12.96
C ASN A 213 13.66 -28.03 12.93
N ASP A 214 12.90 -28.24 11.85
CA ASP A 214 12.11 -29.47 11.68
C ASP A 214 13.02 -30.69 11.38
N TYR A 215 14.12 -30.51 10.63
CA TYR A 215 15.07 -31.58 10.34
C TYR A 215 15.83 -32.01 11.59
N ASP A 216 16.23 -31.10 12.46
CA ASP A 216 16.93 -31.40 13.72
C ASP A 216 16.02 -32.12 14.70
N TYR A 217 14.76 -31.74 14.82
CA TYR A 217 13.78 -32.46 15.66
C TYR A 217 13.56 -33.92 15.21
N TYR A 218 13.58 -34.19 13.91
CA TYR A 218 13.48 -35.57 13.41
C TYR A 218 14.76 -36.37 13.66
N ASN A 219 15.94 -35.79 13.53
CA ASN A 219 17.20 -36.45 13.77
C ASN A 219 17.40 -36.79 15.26
N GLU A 220 17.09 -35.89 16.19
CA GLU A 220 17.14 -36.17 17.63
C GLU A 220 16.18 -37.29 18.03
N SER A 221 14.99 -37.38 17.44
CA SER A 221 14.02 -38.42 17.77
C SER A 221 14.44 -39.81 17.30
N TYR A 222 15.24 -39.95 16.25
CA TYR A 222 15.78 -41.21 15.78
C TYR A 222 17.05 -41.63 16.52
N ALA A 223 17.84 -40.70 17.03
CA ALA A 223 19.06 -41.01 17.82
C ALA A 223 18.74 -41.61 19.20
N TYR A 224 17.52 -41.45 19.72
CA TYR A 224 17.13 -41.92 21.05
C TYR A 224 16.68 -43.37 21.09
N TYR A 225 16.62 -44.10 19.97
CA TYR A 225 16.09 -45.47 19.92
C TYR A 225 17.13 -46.58 19.69
N ASP A 226 18.42 -46.28 19.65
CA ASP A 226 19.41 -47.33 19.35
C ASP A 226 20.73 -47.20 20.11
N TYR A 227 20.70 -47.32 21.47
CA TYR A 227 21.91 -47.64 22.22
C TYR A 227 21.54 -48.37 23.52
N ASP A 228 21.60 -49.72 23.46
CA ASP A 228 21.85 -50.60 24.61
C ASP A 228 23.33 -50.52 25.01
N ASP A 229 23.53 -50.15 26.27
CA ASP A 229 24.60 -50.52 27.21
C ASP A 229 26.08 -50.71 26.76
N ASP A 230 26.96 -50.08 27.54
CA ASP A 230 28.39 -50.35 27.75
C ASP A 230 29.42 -49.52 26.96
N PHE A 231 29.47 -48.21 27.18
CA PHE A 231 30.70 -47.44 26.99
C PHE A 231 30.80 -46.27 27.99
N ASP A 232 31.15 -46.64 29.21
CA ASP A 232 31.29 -45.70 30.31
C ASP A 232 32.57 -44.85 30.27
N ASP A 233 32.43 -43.64 30.72
CA ASP A 233 33.36 -42.71 31.38
C ASP A 233 34.47 -41.98 30.58
N ALA A 234 34.91 -42.41 29.41
CA ALA A 234 35.98 -41.70 28.69
C ALA A 234 35.48 -40.75 27.58
N LEU A 235 34.20 -40.81 27.23
CA LEU A 235 33.57 -40.01 26.18
C LEU A 235 32.80 -38.79 26.71
N GLU A 236 32.48 -38.77 28.02
CA GLU A 236 31.69 -37.66 28.59
C GLU A 236 32.37 -36.30 28.51
N ASP A 237 33.69 -36.24 28.71
CA ASP A 237 34.45 -34.98 28.67
C ASP A 237 34.68 -34.44 27.24
N ILE A 238 34.81 -35.36 26.25
CA ILE A 238 34.98 -34.96 24.84
C ILE A 238 33.62 -34.63 24.23
N PHE A 239 32.58 -35.31 24.62
CA PHE A 239 31.22 -35.09 24.14
C PHE A 239 30.62 -33.81 24.67
N LEU A 240 30.82 -33.47 25.94
CA LEU A 240 30.35 -32.21 26.54
C LEU A 240 31.02 -30.96 25.92
N SER A 241 32.32 -31.05 25.60
CA SER A 241 33.01 -29.89 24.94
C SER A 241 32.57 -29.73 23.49
N GLY A 242 32.39 -30.82 22.73
CA GLY A 242 31.91 -30.78 21.37
C GLY A 242 30.45 -30.30 21.25
N MET A 243 29.55 -30.85 22.09
CA MET A 243 28.15 -30.41 22.12
C MET A 243 27.98 -28.97 22.56
N MET A 244 28.86 -28.44 23.44
CA MET A 244 28.81 -27.03 23.84
C MET A 244 29.27 -26.09 22.74
N GLU A 245 30.25 -26.50 21.92
CA GLU A 245 30.75 -25.70 20.80
C GLU A 245 29.75 -25.71 19.65
N GLU A 246 29.18 -26.86 19.28
CA GLU A 246 28.15 -27.03 18.27
C GLU A 246 26.85 -26.30 18.67
N SER A 247 26.38 -26.40 19.91
CA SER A 247 25.19 -25.69 20.39
C SER A 247 25.36 -24.18 20.49
N LEU A 248 26.59 -23.66 20.65
CA LEU A 248 26.87 -22.23 20.62
C LEU A 248 26.98 -21.71 19.21
N GLU A 249 27.49 -22.50 18.27
CA GLU A 249 27.56 -22.16 16.85
C GLU A 249 26.14 -22.12 16.24
N ASP A 250 25.30 -23.11 16.51
CA ASP A 250 23.89 -23.17 16.12
C ASP A 250 23.07 -22.02 16.72
N ALA A 251 23.27 -21.71 18.03
CA ALA A 251 22.59 -20.59 18.67
C ALA A 251 23.05 -19.23 18.14
N TYR A 252 24.30 -19.12 17.67
CA TYR A 252 24.80 -17.90 17.05
C TYR A 252 24.24 -17.74 15.63
N ASP A 253 24.13 -18.79 14.85
CA ASP A 253 23.56 -18.79 13.50
C ASP A 253 22.07 -18.50 13.54
N ASP A 254 21.31 -19.10 14.43
CA ASP A 254 19.89 -18.80 14.68
C ASP A 254 19.67 -17.32 15.09
N LEU A 255 20.54 -16.78 15.93
CA LEU A 255 20.47 -15.37 16.36
C LEU A 255 20.79 -14.44 15.20
N THR A 256 21.77 -14.78 14.37
CA THR A 256 22.16 -13.96 13.20
C THR A 256 21.08 -13.96 12.14
N ASP A 257 20.46 -15.09 11.86
CA ASP A 257 19.43 -15.25 10.85
C ASP A 257 18.11 -14.58 11.27
N SER A 258 17.69 -14.75 12.54
CA SER A 258 16.53 -14.03 13.07
C SER A 258 16.74 -12.50 13.07
N THR A 259 17.97 -12.06 13.32
CA THR A 259 18.36 -10.65 13.28
C THR A 259 18.35 -10.12 11.86
N LEU A 260 18.82 -10.89 10.87
CA LEU A 260 18.78 -10.51 9.45
C LEU A 260 17.34 -10.35 8.95
N ALA A 261 16.46 -11.29 9.29
CA ALA A 261 15.04 -11.21 8.95
C ALA A 261 14.36 -9.96 9.56
N ALA A 262 14.64 -9.68 10.84
CA ALA A 262 14.13 -8.51 11.52
C ALA A 262 14.63 -7.19 10.88
N ILE A 263 15.91 -7.09 10.55
CA ILE A 263 16.50 -5.92 9.88
C ILE A 263 15.87 -5.74 8.50
N ALA A 264 15.74 -6.82 7.70
CA ALA A 264 15.12 -6.75 6.38
C ALA A 264 13.66 -6.29 6.47
N PHE A 265 12.90 -6.79 7.44
CA PHE A 265 11.53 -6.36 7.69
C PHE A 265 11.44 -4.88 8.07
N ILE A 266 12.32 -4.40 8.95
CA ILE A 266 12.38 -2.98 9.35
C ILE A 266 12.71 -2.09 8.15
N ILE A 267 13.67 -2.47 7.32
CA ILE A 267 14.03 -1.71 6.11
C ILE A 267 12.84 -1.67 5.14
N ALA A 268 12.15 -2.80 4.91
CA ALA A 268 10.95 -2.85 4.07
C ALA A 268 9.87 -1.90 4.59
N PHE A 269 9.61 -1.92 5.89
CA PHE A 269 8.61 -1.07 6.53
C PHE A 269 8.95 0.42 6.40
N ILE A 270 10.21 0.81 6.70
CA ILE A 270 10.68 2.20 6.56
C ILE A 270 10.57 2.65 5.10
N THR A 271 10.96 1.80 4.15
CA THR A 271 10.87 2.10 2.71
C THR A 271 9.43 2.35 2.28
N LEU A 272 8.49 1.48 2.68
CA LEU A 272 7.06 1.67 2.39
C LEU A 272 6.51 2.94 3.02
N PHE A 273 6.86 3.22 4.27
CA PHE A 273 6.38 4.40 4.98
C PHE A 273 6.88 5.70 4.36
N CYS A 274 8.19 5.81 4.11
CA CYS A 274 8.79 6.98 3.46
C CYS A 274 8.27 7.15 2.02
N GLY A 275 8.12 6.05 1.28
CA GLY A 275 7.57 6.05 -0.07
C GLY A 275 6.11 6.50 -0.11
N ALA A 276 5.29 6.05 0.82
CA ALA A 276 3.89 6.47 0.93
C ALA A 276 3.77 7.99 1.20
N ILE A 277 4.59 8.52 2.11
CA ILE A 277 4.62 9.97 2.37
C ILE A 277 5.05 10.74 1.12
N ALA A 278 6.14 10.35 0.48
CA ALA A 278 6.64 11.00 -0.73
C ALA A 278 5.61 10.96 -1.87
N ARG A 279 4.95 9.81 -2.08
CA ARG A 279 3.85 9.65 -3.03
C ARG A 279 2.71 10.64 -2.76
N ILE A 280 2.23 10.70 -1.51
CA ILE A 280 1.14 11.59 -1.11
C ILE A 280 1.52 13.05 -1.40
N VAL A 281 2.70 13.48 -0.96
CA VAL A 281 3.18 14.86 -1.16
C VAL A 281 3.24 15.21 -2.64
N LEU A 282 3.85 14.35 -3.48
CA LEU A 282 3.99 14.59 -4.92
C LEU A 282 2.63 14.59 -5.62
N TYR A 283 1.73 13.68 -5.29
CA TYR A 283 0.41 13.57 -5.89
C TYR A 283 -0.44 14.81 -5.62
N TYR A 284 -0.53 15.23 -4.36
CA TYR A 284 -1.34 16.39 -3.99
C TYR A 284 -0.70 17.72 -4.41
N ARG A 285 0.63 17.82 -4.42
CA ARG A 285 1.34 18.94 -5.02
C ARG A 285 0.97 19.08 -6.50
N GLY A 286 0.92 17.96 -7.23
CA GLY A 286 0.56 17.97 -8.64
C GLY A 286 -0.85 18.50 -8.89
N TRP A 287 -1.85 18.06 -8.16
CA TRP A 287 -3.21 18.58 -8.27
C TRP A 287 -3.34 20.03 -7.83
N TRP A 288 -2.58 20.45 -6.80
CA TRP A 288 -2.52 21.85 -6.41
C TRP A 288 -1.94 22.74 -7.51
N LEU A 289 -0.88 22.32 -8.19
CA LEU A 289 -0.30 23.03 -9.32
C LEU A 289 -1.30 23.16 -10.48
N ILE A 290 -2.00 22.08 -10.82
CA ILE A 290 -3.05 22.08 -11.84
C ILE A 290 -4.15 23.08 -11.48
N SER A 291 -4.55 23.16 -10.21
CA SER A 291 -5.59 24.11 -9.76
C SER A 291 -5.18 25.59 -9.89
N LYS A 292 -3.89 25.87 -9.98
CA LYS A 292 -3.34 27.22 -10.20
C LYS A 292 -3.12 27.54 -11.67
N SER A 293 -3.52 26.63 -12.57
CA SER A 293 -3.39 26.87 -14.01
C SER A 293 -4.46 27.82 -14.53
N GLU A 294 -4.07 28.67 -15.47
CA GLU A 294 -4.94 29.58 -16.19
C GLU A 294 -4.79 29.32 -17.68
N LEU A 295 -5.88 29.35 -18.42
CA LEU A 295 -5.81 29.32 -19.88
C LEU A 295 -5.33 30.67 -20.37
N PRO A 296 -4.42 30.71 -21.37
CA PRO A 296 -4.09 31.97 -22.06
C PRO A 296 -5.35 32.49 -22.75
N ILE A 297 -5.66 33.78 -22.53
CA ILE A 297 -6.80 34.48 -23.09
C ILE A 297 -6.42 35.00 -24.47
#